data_d8aac85c6b44f573e6c0e0ee0b96a344
#
_entry.id   d8aac85c6b44f573e6c0e0ee0b96a344
#
_cell.length_a   1.000
_cell.length_b   1.000
_cell.length_c   1.000
_cell.angle_alpha   90.00
_cell.angle_beta   90.00
_cell.angle_gamma   90.00
#
_symmetry.space_group_name_H-M   'P 1'
#
loop_
_entity.id
_entity.type
_entity.pdbx_description
1 polymer ?
#
loop_
_entity_poly.entity_id
_entity_poly.type
_entity_poly.pdbx_seq_one_letter_code
_entity_poly.pdbx_strand_id
1 'polypeptide(L)'
;MIEFADVRVRLGDRDVLNGVTAALPERRIGVVGANGSGKSTFARLINGLALPTSGSVTVLGLDTRRQAAKIRRGVGFLFTDPDAQIVMPTVAEDVAFSLRRKGLAREEVERRVHDVLSRYGLAGHADHPAHHLSGGQKQLLALCSVMVLEPDILVMDEPTTLLDLRHSRQVADLLRELPQQVLVVSHDLPLLADFDRVLVLDQGRVVADGTPDEAITHYRKIMS
;
A
#
# COMPACT_ATOMS: atom_id res chain seq x y z
N MET A 1 -2.86 14.50 -0.40
CA MET A 1 -1.89 14.77 0.69
C MET A 1 -2.25 13.94 1.90
N ILE A 2 -1.26 13.38 2.59
CA ILE A 2 -1.38 12.59 3.81
C ILE A 2 -0.68 13.36 4.93
N GLU A 3 -1.35 13.53 6.08
CA GLU A 3 -0.83 14.31 7.20
C GLU A 3 -1.02 13.55 8.52
N PHE A 4 0.02 13.50 9.33
CA PHE A 4 0.04 12.97 10.69
C PHE A 4 0.36 14.09 11.66
N ALA A 5 -0.44 14.28 12.72
CA ALA A 5 -0.24 15.30 13.74
C ALA A 5 -0.21 14.67 15.14
N ASP A 6 0.97 14.56 15.73
CA ASP A 6 1.28 13.94 17.04
C ASP A 6 0.57 12.59 17.24
N VAL A 7 0.67 11.72 16.25
CA VAL A 7 -0.06 10.46 16.21
C VAL A 7 0.56 9.46 17.16
N ARG A 8 -0.27 8.93 18.06
CA ARG A 8 0.05 7.81 18.94
C ARG A 8 -0.90 6.66 18.69
N VAL A 9 -0.38 5.45 18.71
CA VAL A 9 -1.19 4.23 18.63
C VAL A 9 -0.74 3.28 19.73
N ARG A 10 -1.71 2.87 20.54
CA ARG A 10 -1.52 1.87 21.58
C ARG A 10 -2.40 0.66 21.30
N LEU A 11 -1.81 -0.53 21.31
CA LEU A 11 -2.50 -1.82 21.14
C LEU A 11 -2.30 -2.64 22.42
N GLY A 12 -3.35 -2.78 23.21
CA GLY A 12 -3.25 -3.32 24.56
C GLY A 12 -2.32 -2.46 25.41
N ASP A 13 -1.28 -3.09 25.97
CA ASP A 13 -0.27 -2.42 26.79
C ASP A 13 0.96 -1.94 26.01
N ARG A 14 0.99 -2.14 24.69
CA ARG A 14 2.14 -1.79 23.86
C ARG A 14 1.88 -0.49 23.09
N ASP A 15 2.78 0.49 23.23
CA ASP A 15 2.85 1.64 22.37
C ASP A 15 3.49 1.25 21.04
N VAL A 16 2.72 1.37 19.94
CA VAL A 16 3.13 0.98 18.58
C VAL A 16 3.63 2.18 17.79
N LEU A 17 2.97 3.33 17.93
CA LEU A 17 3.42 4.61 17.39
C LEU A 17 3.42 5.65 18.51
N ASN A 18 4.44 6.52 18.52
CA ASN A 18 4.68 7.41 19.63
C ASN A 18 5.05 8.83 19.17
N GLY A 19 4.02 9.66 18.92
CA GLY A 19 4.17 11.06 18.56
C GLY A 19 4.65 11.28 17.14
N VAL A 20 4.12 10.51 16.18
CA VAL A 20 4.46 10.65 14.76
C VAL A 20 3.82 11.91 14.20
N THR A 21 4.66 12.80 13.65
CA THR A 21 4.23 14.00 12.92
C THR A 21 4.93 14.02 11.57
N ALA A 22 4.16 14.05 10.48
CA ALA A 22 4.67 14.10 9.12
C ALA A 22 3.61 14.66 8.16
N ALA A 23 4.01 15.49 7.21
CA ALA A 23 3.20 15.87 6.05
C ALA A 23 3.85 15.24 4.81
N LEU A 24 3.10 14.50 4.03
CA LEU A 24 3.58 13.65 2.94
C LEU A 24 2.93 14.08 1.62
N PRO A 25 3.41 15.16 0.98
CA PRO A 25 2.91 15.64 -0.30
C PRO A 25 3.55 14.92 -1.49
N GLU A 26 4.70 14.24 -1.29
CA GLU A 26 5.50 13.64 -2.35
C GLU A 26 4.73 12.53 -3.05
N ARG A 27 5.10 12.26 -4.30
CA ARG A 27 4.44 11.25 -5.13
C ARG A 27 4.87 9.83 -4.78
N ARG A 28 6.14 9.64 -4.42
CA ARG A 28 6.73 8.34 -4.06
C ARG A 28 7.33 8.42 -2.67
N ILE A 29 6.73 7.72 -1.72
CA ILE A 29 7.11 7.75 -0.32
C ILE A 29 7.44 6.36 0.15
N GLY A 30 8.66 6.16 0.63
CA GLY A 30 9.11 4.93 1.26
C GLY A 30 9.01 5.01 2.78
N VAL A 31 8.74 3.88 3.42
CA VAL A 31 8.78 3.73 4.87
C VAL A 31 9.59 2.49 5.21
N VAL A 32 10.73 2.67 5.87
CA VAL A 32 11.60 1.57 6.31
C VAL A 32 11.67 1.50 7.84
N GLY A 33 12.16 0.39 8.35
CA GLY A 33 12.36 0.20 9.80
C GLY A 33 12.41 -1.29 10.16
N ALA A 34 12.87 -1.59 11.36
CA ALA A 34 12.94 -2.95 11.89
C ALA A 34 11.56 -3.62 12.01
N ASN A 35 11.54 -4.95 12.13
CA ASN A 35 10.31 -5.67 12.44
C ASN A 35 9.76 -5.20 13.79
N GLY A 36 8.45 -4.89 13.82
CA GLY A 36 7.79 -4.38 15.02
C GLY A 36 8.01 -2.88 15.29
N SER A 37 8.64 -2.12 14.39
CA SER A 37 8.83 -0.65 14.54
C SER A 37 7.55 0.17 14.33
N GLY A 38 6.45 -0.44 13.88
CA GLY A 38 5.16 0.23 13.68
C GLY A 38 4.78 0.53 12.22
N LYS A 39 5.59 0.12 11.23
CA LYS A 39 5.39 0.42 9.80
C LYS A 39 4.00 0.05 9.27
N SER A 40 3.58 -1.19 9.47
CA SER A 40 2.25 -1.66 9.00
C SER A 40 1.11 -0.91 9.69
N THR A 41 1.28 -0.53 10.96
CA THR A 41 0.31 0.29 11.69
C THR A 41 0.27 1.70 11.10
N PHE A 42 1.44 2.29 10.81
CA PHE A 42 1.54 3.58 10.14
C PHE A 42 0.81 3.57 8.79
N ALA A 43 1.04 2.56 7.95
CA ALA A 43 0.36 2.38 6.67
C ALA A 43 -1.17 2.25 6.84
N ARG A 44 -1.61 1.43 7.78
CA ARG A 44 -3.04 1.17 8.05
C ARG A 44 -3.81 2.37 8.60
N LEU A 45 -3.13 3.33 9.22
CA LEU A 45 -3.75 4.59 9.63
C LEU A 45 -4.22 5.42 8.43
N ILE A 46 -3.53 5.34 7.28
CA ILE A 46 -3.81 6.17 6.09
C ILE A 46 -5.19 5.87 5.50
N ASN A 47 -5.64 4.61 5.53
CA ASN A 47 -6.94 4.22 5.00
C ASN A 47 -8.00 3.97 6.11
N GLY A 48 -7.65 4.26 7.37
CA GLY A 48 -8.52 4.05 8.52
C GLY A 48 -8.79 2.58 8.86
N LEU A 49 -7.88 1.65 8.50
CA LEU A 49 -7.88 0.27 8.99
C LEU A 49 -7.34 0.20 10.43
N ALA A 50 -6.46 1.12 10.80
CA ALA A 50 -6.10 1.42 12.18
C ALA A 50 -6.53 2.85 12.51
N LEU A 51 -6.81 3.12 13.79
CA LEU A 51 -7.15 4.47 14.24
C LEU A 51 -6.13 4.93 15.28
N PRO A 52 -5.77 6.22 15.30
CA PRO A 52 -4.85 6.73 16.29
C PRO A 52 -5.51 6.75 17.68
N THR A 53 -4.78 6.43 18.74
CA THR A 53 -5.22 6.56 20.14
C THR A 53 -5.29 8.04 20.52
N SER A 54 -4.28 8.83 20.11
CA SER A 54 -4.26 10.29 20.21
C SER A 54 -3.62 10.91 18.97
N GLY A 55 -3.73 12.23 18.80
CA GLY A 55 -3.36 12.91 17.58
C GLY A 55 -4.38 12.71 16.46
N SER A 56 -4.05 13.07 15.23
CA SER A 56 -4.94 12.93 14.08
C SER A 56 -4.19 12.53 12.81
N VAL A 57 -4.90 11.82 11.92
CA VAL A 57 -4.43 11.52 10.56
C VAL A 57 -5.46 12.06 9.58
N THR A 58 -4.99 12.91 8.68
CA THR A 58 -5.80 13.52 7.61
C THR A 58 -5.32 13.00 6.26
N VAL A 59 -6.23 12.50 5.44
CA VAL A 59 -5.94 11.95 4.12
C VAL A 59 -6.95 12.49 3.12
N LEU A 60 -6.49 13.07 2.02
CA LEU A 60 -7.35 13.76 1.04
C LEU A 60 -8.24 14.85 1.69
N GLY A 61 -7.74 15.51 2.75
CA GLY A 61 -8.49 16.51 3.50
C GLY A 61 -9.55 15.93 4.47
N LEU A 62 -9.59 14.60 4.66
CA LEU A 62 -10.56 13.89 5.48
C LEU A 62 -9.89 13.28 6.73
N ASP A 63 -10.52 13.39 7.89
CA ASP A 63 -10.05 12.77 9.14
C ASP A 63 -10.37 11.26 9.14
N THR A 64 -9.34 10.42 9.41
CA THR A 64 -9.47 8.96 9.35
C THR A 64 -10.39 8.37 10.40
N ARG A 65 -10.55 9.01 11.57
CA ARG A 65 -11.49 8.54 12.59
C ARG A 65 -12.95 8.74 12.20
N ARG A 66 -13.23 9.87 11.52
CA ARG A 66 -14.61 10.26 11.22
C ARG A 66 -15.08 9.83 9.86
N GLN A 67 -14.17 9.73 8.89
CA GLN A 67 -14.50 9.62 7.48
C GLN A 67 -13.78 8.47 6.76
N ALA A 68 -13.35 7.42 7.50
CA ALA A 68 -12.64 6.28 6.95
C ALA A 68 -13.30 5.64 5.71
N ALA A 69 -14.64 5.54 5.71
CA ALA A 69 -15.38 4.99 4.57
C ALA A 69 -15.27 5.83 3.30
N LYS A 70 -15.15 7.17 3.42
CA LYS A 70 -14.92 8.07 2.28
C LYS A 70 -13.48 7.97 1.81
N ILE A 71 -12.52 7.94 2.75
CA ILE A 71 -11.09 7.80 2.47
C ILE A 71 -10.82 6.53 1.67
N ARG A 72 -11.40 5.39 2.06
CA ARG A 72 -11.24 4.10 1.34
C ARG A 72 -11.79 4.08 -0.09
N ARG A 73 -12.47 5.12 -0.54
CA ARG A 73 -12.86 5.25 -1.96
C ARG A 73 -11.75 5.83 -2.81
N GLY A 74 -10.85 6.62 -2.22
CA GLY A 74 -9.72 7.24 -2.90
C GLY A 74 -8.36 6.65 -2.49
N VAL A 75 -8.31 5.75 -1.50
CA VAL A 75 -7.08 5.11 -1.02
C VAL A 75 -7.17 3.62 -1.23
N GLY A 76 -6.37 3.11 -2.16
CA GLY A 76 -6.12 1.69 -2.35
C GLY A 76 -5.11 1.18 -1.33
N PHE A 77 -5.30 -0.05 -0.85
CA PHE A 77 -4.38 -0.70 0.08
C PHE A 77 -4.02 -2.10 -0.40
N LEU A 78 -2.73 -2.38 -0.52
CA LEU A 78 -2.21 -3.70 -0.86
C LEU A 78 -1.55 -4.30 0.38
N PHE A 79 -2.05 -5.47 0.80
CA PHE A 79 -1.51 -6.20 1.95
C PHE A 79 -0.28 -7.01 1.57
N THR A 80 0.55 -7.35 2.56
CA THR A 80 1.74 -8.19 2.40
C THR A 80 1.39 -9.57 1.85
N ASP A 81 0.30 -10.16 2.35
CA ASP A 81 -0.20 -11.47 1.93
C ASP A 81 -1.37 -11.30 0.94
N PRO A 82 -1.19 -11.62 -0.35
CA PRO A 82 -2.25 -11.52 -1.34
C PRO A 82 -3.40 -12.52 -1.08
N ASP A 83 -3.16 -13.66 -0.47
CA ASP A 83 -4.21 -14.63 -0.15
C ASP A 83 -5.21 -14.09 0.89
N ALA A 84 -4.79 -13.15 1.74
CA ALA A 84 -5.69 -12.44 2.65
C ALA A 84 -6.60 -11.43 1.93
N GLN A 85 -6.31 -11.08 0.68
CA GLN A 85 -7.03 -10.07 -0.11
C GLN A 85 -7.86 -10.67 -1.25
N ILE A 86 -7.43 -11.78 -1.83
CA ILE A 86 -8.14 -12.52 -2.88
C ILE A 86 -9.30 -13.28 -2.26
N VAL A 87 -10.54 -12.99 -2.70
CA VAL A 87 -11.76 -13.52 -2.07
C VAL A 87 -12.67 -14.28 -3.04
N MET A 88 -12.44 -14.16 -4.36
CA MET A 88 -13.29 -14.79 -5.37
C MET A 88 -12.58 -15.99 -6.03
N PRO A 89 -13.36 -16.95 -6.59
CA PRO A 89 -12.80 -18.17 -7.16
C PRO A 89 -11.91 -17.95 -8.36
N THR A 90 -12.24 -17.01 -9.25
CA THR A 90 -11.47 -16.74 -10.49
C THR A 90 -10.86 -15.35 -10.47
N VAL A 91 -9.84 -15.17 -11.31
CA VAL A 91 -9.11 -13.89 -11.46
C VAL A 91 -10.02 -12.75 -11.86
N ALA A 92 -10.85 -12.94 -12.89
CA ALA A 92 -11.76 -11.90 -13.37
C ALA A 92 -12.84 -11.57 -12.34
N GLU A 93 -13.39 -12.58 -11.65
CA GLU A 93 -14.39 -12.38 -10.60
C GLU A 93 -13.82 -11.60 -9.43
N ASP A 94 -12.57 -11.83 -9.04
CA ASP A 94 -11.93 -11.12 -7.93
C ASP A 94 -11.75 -9.62 -8.24
N VAL A 95 -11.29 -9.30 -9.42
CA VAL A 95 -11.22 -7.90 -9.87
C VAL A 95 -12.61 -7.27 -9.98
N ALA A 96 -13.58 -7.98 -10.58
CA ALA A 96 -14.96 -7.49 -10.71
C ALA A 96 -15.64 -7.24 -9.36
N PHE A 97 -15.31 -8.05 -8.34
CA PHE A 97 -15.83 -7.90 -6.99
C PHE A 97 -15.57 -6.50 -6.40
N SER A 98 -14.41 -5.92 -6.69
CA SER A 98 -14.06 -4.56 -6.26
C SER A 98 -15.02 -3.50 -6.83
N LEU A 99 -15.57 -3.72 -8.03
CA LEU A 99 -16.52 -2.81 -8.69
C LEU A 99 -17.97 -2.98 -8.25
N ARG A 100 -18.31 -4.01 -7.48
CA ARG A 100 -19.68 -4.41 -7.15
C ARG A 100 -20.56 -3.30 -6.58
N ARG A 101 -19.97 -2.31 -5.89
CA ARG A 101 -20.70 -1.19 -5.25
C ARG A 101 -20.64 0.12 -6.04
N LYS A 102 -20.11 0.09 -7.26
CA LYS A 102 -19.98 1.30 -8.11
C LYS A 102 -21.24 1.59 -8.96
N GLY A 103 -22.21 0.65 -9.01
CA GLY A 103 -23.43 0.82 -9.82
C GLY A 103 -23.18 0.87 -11.33
N LEU A 104 -22.10 0.25 -11.80
CA LEU A 104 -21.72 0.20 -13.22
C LEU A 104 -22.55 -0.83 -13.97
N ALA A 105 -22.81 -0.58 -15.27
CA ALA A 105 -23.37 -1.58 -16.16
C ALA A 105 -22.40 -2.76 -16.34
N ARG A 106 -22.95 -3.94 -16.65
CA ARG A 106 -22.16 -5.18 -16.77
C ARG A 106 -21.04 -5.05 -17.80
N GLU A 107 -21.34 -4.47 -18.95
CA GLU A 107 -20.39 -4.27 -20.04
C GLU A 107 -19.22 -3.37 -19.62
N GLU A 108 -19.49 -2.35 -18.80
CA GLU A 108 -18.46 -1.46 -18.26
C GLU A 108 -17.58 -2.17 -17.22
N VAL A 109 -18.16 -3.03 -16.40
CA VAL A 109 -17.38 -3.87 -15.44
C VAL A 109 -16.47 -4.81 -16.22
N GLU A 110 -16.98 -5.53 -17.22
CA GLU A 110 -16.22 -6.46 -18.06
C GLU A 110 -15.06 -5.74 -18.76
N ARG A 111 -15.32 -4.56 -19.32
CA ARG A 111 -14.30 -3.72 -19.96
C ARG A 111 -13.19 -3.32 -18.99
N ARG A 112 -13.53 -2.77 -17.82
CA ARG A 112 -12.54 -2.35 -16.81
C ARG A 112 -11.71 -3.50 -16.28
N VAL A 113 -12.34 -4.65 -16.04
CA VAL A 113 -11.64 -5.89 -15.63
C VAL A 113 -10.64 -6.31 -16.70
N HIS A 114 -11.07 -6.36 -17.97
CA HIS A 114 -10.20 -6.71 -19.09
C HIS A 114 -9.01 -5.73 -19.20
N ASP A 115 -9.27 -4.43 -19.13
CA ASP A 115 -8.26 -3.38 -19.28
C ASP A 115 -7.20 -3.47 -18.17
N VAL A 116 -7.61 -3.63 -16.90
CA VAL A 116 -6.67 -3.73 -15.81
C VAL A 116 -5.88 -5.05 -15.84
N LEU A 117 -6.52 -6.17 -16.13
CA LEU A 117 -5.82 -7.45 -16.28
C LEU A 117 -4.82 -7.42 -17.44
N SER A 118 -5.16 -6.79 -18.54
CA SER A 118 -4.26 -6.61 -19.70
C SER A 118 -3.05 -5.75 -19.32
N ARG A 119 -3.29 -4.64 -18.64
CA ARG A 119 -2.22 -3.73 -18.19
C ARG A 119 -1.20 -4.40 -17.28
N TYR A 120 -1.64 -5.31 -16.42
CA TYR A 120 -0.77 -6.01 -15.47
C TYR A 120 -0.39 -7.43 -15.89
N GLY A 121 -0.65 -7.81 -17.16
CA GLY A 121 -0.20 -9.07 -17.75
C GLY A 121 -0.96 -10.31 -17.27
N LEU A 122 -2.19 -10.14 -16.76
CA LEU A 122 -3.04 -11.25 -16.28
C LEU A 122 -4.22 -11.57 -17.20
N ALA A 123 -4.35 -10.92 -18.38
CA ALA A 123 -5.48 -11.15 -19.28
C ALA A 123 -5.65 -12.62 -19.68
N GLY A 124 -4.55 -13.35 -19.94
CA GLY A 124 -4.58 -14.78 -20.27
C GLY A 124 -4.98 -15.69 -19.10
N HIS A 125 -5.14 -15.15 -17.89
CA HIS A 125 -5.52 -15.87 -16.69
C HIS A 125 -6.94 -15.53 -16.19
N ALA A 126 -7.71 -14.71 -16.93
CA ALA A 126 -9.00 -14.17 -16.47
C ALA A 126 -9.95 -15.23 -15.89
N ASP A 127 -10.10 -16.36 -16.57
CA ASP A 127 -10.99 -17.46 -16.18
C ASP A 127 -10.29 -18.50 -15.29
N HIS A 128 -9.01 -18.33 -14.98
CA HIS A 128 -8.27 -19.28 -14.16
C HIS A 128 -8.68 -19.17 -12.68
N PRO A 129 -8.70 -20.30 -11.95
CA PRO A 129 -8.85 -20.28 -10.51
C PRO A 129 -7.73 -19.46 -9.86
N ALA A 130 -8.11 -18.49 -9.02
CA ALA A 130 -7.16 -17.56 -8.39
C ALA A 130 -6.12 -18.29 -7.52
N HIS A 131 -6.49 -19.42 -6.91
CA HIS A 131 -5.58 -20.21 -6.07
C HIS A 131 -4.51 -20.99 -6.87
N HIS A 132 -4.66 -21.14 -8.19
CA HIS A 132 -3.64 -21.73 -9.06
C HIS A 132 -2.56 -20.77 -9.51
N LEU A 133 -2.72 -19.47 -9.23
CA LEU A 133 -1.71 -18.47 -9.56
C LEU A 133 -0.46 -18.64 -8.72
N SER A 134 0.71 -18.34 -9.32
CA SER A 134 1.96 -18.21 -8.56
C SER A 134 1.88 -17.04 -7.56
N GLY A 135 2.76 -17.01 -6.55
CA GLY A 135 2.79 -15.92 -5.56
C GLY A 135 2.89 -14.52 -6.22
N GLY A 136 3.74 -14.38 -7.24
CA GLY A 136 3.86 -13.14 -8.00
C GLY A 136 2.59 -12.77 -8.77
N GLN A 137 1.92 -13.75 -9.39
CA GLN A 137 0.65 -13.53 -10.07
C GLN A 137 -0.48 -13.17 -9.09
N LYS A 138 -0.50 -13.77 -7.89
CA LYS A 138 -1.45 -13.40 -6.83
C LYS A 138 -1.24 -11.96 -6.37
N GLN A 139 0.01 -11.52 -6.23
CA GLN A 139 0.32 -10.14 -5.88
C GLN A 139 -0.15 -9.17 -6.97
N LEU A 140 0.05 -9.51 -8.25
CA LEU A 140 -0.47 -8.73 -9.37
C LEU A 140 -2.01 -8.73 -9.42
N LEU A 141 -2.67 -9.86 -9.09
CA LEU A 141 -4.13 -9.93 -8.99
C LEU A 141 -4.65 -9.00 -7.88
N ALA A 142 -4.05 -9.06 -6.67
CA ALA A 142 -4.40 -8.16 -5.59
C ALA A 142 -4.22 -6.69 -5.98
N LEU A 143 -3.14 -6.37 -6.72
CA LEU A 143 -2.93 -5.04 -7.28
C LEU A 143 -4.01 -4.67 -8.31
N CYS A 144 -4.39 -5.56 -9.23
CA CYS A 144 -5.49 -5.33 -10.19
C CYS A 144 -6.80 -5.01 -9.47
N SER A 145 -7.14 -5.77 -8.42
CA SER A 145 -8.36 -5.59 -7.64
C SER A 145 -8.42 -4.26 -6.89
N VAL A 146 -7.25 -3.65 -6.60
CA VAL A 146 -7.15 -2.29 -6.07
C VAL A 146 -7.20 -1.26 -7.19
N MET A 147 -6.42 -1.45 -8.25
CA MET A 147 -6.22 -0.45 -9.31
C MET A 147 -7.44 -0.27 -10.22
N VAL A 148 -8.31 -1.29 -10.34
CA VAL A 148 -9.59 -1.18 -11.07
C VAL A 148 -10.53 -0.12 -10.48
N LEU A 149 -10.31 0.26 -9.21
CA LEU A 149 -11.03 1.33 -8.51
C LEU A 149 -10.51 2.73 -8.82
N GLU A 150 -9.36 2.84 -9.49
CA GLU A 150 -8.68 4.11 -9.82
C GLU A 150 -8.44 4.99 -8.58
N PRO A 151 -7.73 4.49 -7.54
CA PRO A 151 -7.50 5.26 -6.33
C PRO A 151 -6.59 6.48 -6.61
N ASP A 152 -6.72 7.54 -5.79
CA ASP A 152 -5.81 8.69 -5.81
C ASP A 152 -4.48 8.37 -5.12
N ILE A 153 -4.54 7.53 -4.10
CA ILE A 153 -3.40 7.10 -3.27
C ILE A 153 -3.35 5.57 -3.25
N LEU A 154 -2.17 5.00 -3.43
CA LEU A 154 -1.89 3.57 -3.26
C LEU A 154 -0.95 3.38 -2.07
N VAL A 155 -1.39 2.64 -1.08
CA VAL A 155 -0.58 2.22 0.07
C VAL A 155 -0.25 0.75 -0.07
N MET A 156 1.01 0.38 0.04
CA MET A 156 1.47 -1.01 -0.10
C MET A 156 2.29 -1.41 1.13
N ASP A 157 1.88 -2.49 1.78
CA ASP A 157 2.56 -3.04 2.96
C ASP A 157 3.37 -4.27 2.52
N GLU A 158 4.69 -4.11 2.37
CA GLU A 158 5.66 -5.13 1.97
C GLU A 158 5.32 -5.84 0.63
N PRO A 159 5.14 -5.10 -0.47
CA PRO A 159 4.61 -5.67 -1.73
C PRO A 159 5.51 -6.67 -2.42
N THR A 160 6.79 -6.77 -2.06
CA THR A 160 7.79 -7.65 -2.71
C THR A 160 8.22 -8.83 -1.85
N THR A 161 7.77 -8.94 -0.58
CA THR A 161 8.27 -9.94 0.38
C THR A 161 8.12 -11.39 -0.09
N LEU A 162 7.06 -11.71 -0.84
CA LEU A 162 6.78 -13.06 -1.34
C LEU A 162 7.17 -13.26 -2.81
N LEU A 163 7.90 -12.31 -3.40
CA LEU A 163 8.23 -12.30 -4.81
C LEU A 163 9.69 -12.72 -5.05
N ASP A 164 9.92 -13.40 -6.16
CA ASP A 164 11.27 -13.56 -6.69
C ASP A 164 11.80 -12.24 -7.30
N LEU A 165 13.07 -12.20 -7.64
CA LEU A 165 13.73 -11.01 -8.20
C LEU A 165 13.07 -10.48 -9.47
N ARG A 166 12.52 -11.36 -10.32
CA ARG A 166 11.88 -10.97 -11.57
C ARG A 166 10.57 -10.22 -11.30
N HIS A 167 9.73 -10.80 -10.44
CA HIS A 167 8.45 -10.20 -10.06
C HIS A 167 8.65 -8.94 -9.21
N SER A 168 9.66 -8.90 -8.32
CA SER A 168 10.01 -7.69 -7.57
C SER A 168 10.40 -6.54 -8.50
N ARG A 169 11.20 -6.79 -9.53
CA ARG A 169 11.54 -5.78 -10.55
C ARG A 169 10.29 -5.30 -11.31
N GLN A 170 9.43 -6.23 -11.71
CA GLN A 170 8.17 -5.88 -12.38
C GLN A 170 7.30 -4.96 -11.52
N VAL A 171 7.18 -5.23 -10.22
CA VAL A 171 6.47 -4.32 -9.28
C VAL A 171 7.18 -2.97 -9.19
N ALA A 172 8.51 -2.94 -9.10
CA ALA A 172 9.27 -1.69 -9.06
C ALA A 172 9.05 -0.82 -10.31
N ASP A 173 9.09 -1.44 -11.50
CA ASP A 173 8.85 -0.73 -12.77
C ASP A 173 7.41 -0.19 -12.84
N LEU A 174 6.42 -0.99 -12.44
CA LEU A 174 5.04 -0.54 -12.35
C LEU A 174 4.87 0.66 -11.41
N LEU A 175 5.52 0.64 -10.24
CA LEU A 175 5.42 1.74 -9.27
C LEU A 175 5.99 3.06 -9.81
N ARG A 176 7.02 3.02 -10.66
CA ARG A 176 7.58 4.23 -11.31
C ARG A 176 6.59 4.89 -12.26
N GLU A 177 5.76 4.11 -12.95
CA GLU A 177 4.84 4.58 -13.98
C GLU A 177 3.48 5.03 -13.43
N LEU A 178 3.12 4.62 -12.21
CA LEU A 178 1.80 4.93 -11.62
C LEU A 178 1.60 6.45 -11.50
N PRO A 179 0.46 7.02 -11.95
CA PRO A 179 0.13 8.43 -11.76
C PRO A 179 -0.24 8.77 -10.31
N GLN A 180 -0.65 7.79 -9.52
CA GLN A 180 -1.08 7.93 -8.14
C GLN A 180 0.05 8.37 -7.21
N GLN A 181 -0.32 8.98 -6.07
CA GLN A 181 0.58 9.05 -4.93
C GLN A 181 0.76 7.63 -4.37
N VAL A 182 2.00 7.18 -4.19
CA VAL A 182 2.31 5.82 -3.71
C VAL A 182 3.10 5.90 -2.42
N LEU A 183 2.64 5.18 -1.40
CA LEU A 183 3.37 4.95 -0.17
C LEU A 183 3.68 3.46 -0.04
N VAL A 184 4.95 3.11 0.06
CA VAL A 184 5.42 1.74 0.19
C VAL A 184 6.12 1.56 1.53
N VAL A 185 5.62 0.63 2.33
CA VAL A 185 6.35 0.07 3.46
C VAL A 185 7.18 -1.10 2.93
N SER A 186 8.48 -1.08 3.10
CA SER A 186 9.34 -2.19 2.66
C SER A 186 10.67 -2.25 3.40
N HIS A 187 11.22 -3.45 3.48
CA HIS A 187 12.62 -3.70 3.85
C HIS A 187 13.52 -3.89 2.62
N ASP A 188 12.94 -3.91 1.41
CA ASP A 188 13.65 -3.95 0.13
C ASP A 188 14.15 -2.55 -0.22
N LEU A 189 15.36 -2.22 0.25
CA LEU A 189 15.95 -0.89 0.05
C LEU A 189 16.16 -0.51 -1.42
N PRO A 190 16.57 -1.42 -2.32
CA PRO A 190 16.62 -1.17 -3.75
C PRO A 190 15.30 -0.67 -4.35
N LEU A 191 14.15 -1.18 -3.89
CA LEU A 191 12.84 -0.73 -4.34
C LEU A 191 12.59 0.76 -4.08
N LEU A 192 13.15 1.28 -2.98
CA LEU A 192 12.91 2.63 -2.51
C LEU A 192 13.96 3.65 -2.98
N ALA A 193 15.03 3.20 -3.66
CA ALA A 193 16.16 4.05 -4.05
C ALA A 193 15.77 5.21 -4.98
N ASP A 194 14.75 5.02 -5.84
CA ASP A 194 14.24 6.01 -6.79
C ASP A 194 13.00 6.77 -6.28
N PHE A 195 12.70 6.68 -4.98
CA PHE A 195 11.56 7.39 -4.40
C PHE A 195 11.89 8.86 -4.11
N ASP A 196 10.87 9.69 -3.93
CA ASP A 196 11.06 11.12 -3.65
C ASP A 196 11.48 11.36 -2.19
N ARG A 197 11.00 10.49 -1.28
CA ARG A 197 11.21 10.62 0.16
C ARG A 197 11.13 9.26 0.85
N VAL A 198 11.96 9.08 1.88
CA VAL A 198 11.94 7.88 2.72
C VAL A 198 11.92 8.28 4.20
N LEU A 199 11.00 7.66 4.95
CA LEU A 199 10.91 7.78 6.40
C LEU A 199 11.51 6.52 7.04
N VAL A 200 12.28 6.70 8.11
CA VAL A 200 12.77 5.59 8.93
C VAL A 200 11.98 5.54 10.23
N LEU A 201 11.27 4.44 10.44
CA LEU A 201 10.57 4.17 11.70
C LEU A 201 11.43 3.28 12.60
N ASP A 202 11.65 3.73 13.83
CA ASP A 202 12.23 2.91 14.90
C ASP A 202 11.46 3.14 16.20
N GLN A 203 11.15 2.06 16.91
CA GLN A 203 10.41 2.07 18.18
C GLN A 203 9.17 2.98 18.17
N GLY A 204 8.42 2.97 17.07
CA GLY A 204 7.20 3.75 16.90
C GLY A 204 7.41 5.24 16.64
N ARG A 205 8.62 5.68 16.35
CA ARG A 205 8.97 7.08 16.02
C ARG A 205 9.58 7.18 14.64
N VAL A 206 9.39 8.33 14.01
CA VAL A 206 10.18 8.69 12.81
C VAL A 206 11.51 9.21 13.30
N VAL A 207 12.60 8.47 13.03
CA VAL A 207 13.96 8.80 13.47
C VAL A 207 14.82 9.40 12.37
N ALA A 208 14.43 9.21 11.10
CA ALA A 208 14.97 9.94 9.96
C ALA A 208 13.88 10.13 8.90
N ASP A 209 14.00 11.21 8.16
CA ASP A 209 13.03 11.66 7.17
C ASP A 209 13.77 12.54 6.15
N GLY A 210 13.86 12.09 4.90
CA GLY A 210 14.64 12.81 3.88
C GLY A 210 14.71 12.07 2.56
N THR A 211 15.74 12.37 1.78
CA THR A 211 16.00 11.65 0.53
C THR A 211 16.28 10.17 0.77
N PRO A 212 16.05 9.30 -0.24
CA PRO A 212 16.35 7.87 -0.11
C PRO A 212 17.75 7.58 0.39
N ASP A 213 18.77 8.25 -0.17
CA ASP A 213 20.17 8.04 0.19
C ASP A 213 20.47 8.36 1.66
N GLU A 214 19.95 9.49 2.16
CA GLU A 214 20.11 9.92 3.55
C GLU A 214 19.41 8.98 4.50
N ALA A 215 18.14 8.68 4.23
CA ALA A 215 17.31 7.84 5.09
C ALA A 215 17.80 6.38 5.12
N ILE A 216 18.14 5.80 3.95
CA ILE A 216 18.68 4.44 3.85
C ILE A 216 20.04 4.33 4.54
N THR A 217 20.89 5.34 4.41
CA THR A 217 22.17 5.38 5.13
C THR A 217 21.98 5.43 6.65
N HIS A 218 21.02 6.25 7.12
CA HIS A 218 20.65 6.28 8.54
C HIS A 218 20.10 4.94 9.02
N TYR A 219 19.18 4.34 8.25
CA TYR A 219 18.62 3.02 8.57
C TYR A 219 19.69 1.95 8.71
N ARG A 220 20.66 1.88 7.79
CA ARG A 220 21.77 0.92 7.86
C ARG A 220 22.61 1.10 9.12
N LYS A 221 22.85 2.35 9.57
CA LYS A 221 23.60 2.63 10.79
C LYS A 221 22.91 2.15 12.06
N ILE A 222 21.59 2.26 12.15
CA ILE A 222 20.84 1.82 13.34
C ILE A 222 20.60 0.32 13.35
N MET A 223 20.79 -0.38 12.22
CA MET A 223 20.61 -1.83 12.08
C MET A 223 21.95 -2.59 12.19
N SER A 224 23.08 -1.92 12.20
CA SER A 224 24.44 -2.49 12.43
C SER A 224 24.80 -2.49 13.90
#